data_d4481c441c6e185bdc8d74de0d13bd54
#
_entry.id   d4481c441c6e185bdc8d74de0d13bd54
#
_cell.length_a   1.000
_cell.length_b   1.000
_cell.length_c   1.000
_cell.angle_alpha   90.00
_cell.angle_beta   90.00
_cell.angle_gamma   90.00
#
_symmetry.space_group_name_H-M   'P 1'
#
loop_
_entity.id
_entity.type
_entity.pdbx_description
1 polymer ?
#
loop_
_entity_poly.entity_id
_entity_poly.type
_entity_poly.pdbx_seq_one_letter_code
_entity_poly.pdbx_strand_id
1 'polypeptide(L)'
;MHGVALGLAGFFVFPLHDALAKLLVRDLSVWEIMFVRSSTILIIVFALNGTVPLPRAYRSPVRSLLTLRALIIVAAWALYYSAARSLALGEMVTIYFGSPILVALMAGPVLREQVSVSRWVAVAVGFVGVVIACRPGFSASGPVLLALCAAALWSVSTILIRLTKLSEPTSVNMLMTNLGFFVLAGLMLPWVWKTPSAQDWALLLALSLAGATSQFLVFEALRRASASTIAPLEFTSLVWAFVIQFAVWGNVPDGFVMLGALLIGCSGLVIVSIEWKESLRTKRVRLG
;
A
#
# COMPACT_ATOMS: atom_id res chain seq x y z
N MET A 1 17.65 11.04 10.28
CA MET A 1 16.91 12.07 9.49
C MET A 1 16.64 11.62 8.03
N HIS A 2 17.61 11.06 7.29
CA HIS A 2 17.42 10.65 5.88
C HIS A 2 16.27 9.63 5.66
N GLY A 3 16.10 8.63 6.54
CA GLY A 3 15.02 7.66 6.41
C GLY A 3 13.61 8.27 6.54
N VAL A 4 13.45 9.23 7.46
CA VAL A 4 12.17 9.95 7.64
C VAL A 4 11.83 10.80 6.42
N ALA A 5 12.81 11.54 5.87
CA ALA A 5 12.61 12.34 4.68
C ALA A 5 12.22 11.48 3.47
N LEU A 6 12.88 10.33 3.27
CA LEU A 6 12.52 9.36 2.22
C LEU A 6 11.10 8.80 2.42
N GLY A 7 10.73 8.48 3.68
CA GLY A 7 9.37 8.02 4.00
C GLY A 7 8.31 9.07 3.67
N LEU A 8 8.50 10.31 4.11
CA LEU A 8 7.58 11.41 3.80
C LEU A 8 7.44 11.65 2.29
N ALA A 9 8.56 11.66 1.55
CA ALA A 9 8.53 11.80 0.11
C ALA A 9 7.80 10.61 -0.57
N GLY A 10 8.04 9.37 -0.11
CA GLY A 10 7.35 8.19 -0.63
C GLY A 10 5.84 8.25 -0.39
N PHE A 11 5.43 8.62 0.81
CA PHE A 11 4.01 8.74 1.19
C PHE A 11 3.31 9.99 0.61
N PHE A 12 4.05 10.96 0.11
CA PHE A 12 3.51 12.02 -0.74
C PHE A 12 3.26 11.54 -2.18
N VAL A 13 4.21 10.81 -2.75
CA VAL A 13 4.11 10.32 -4.14
C VAL A 13 3.05 9.22 -4.28
N PHE A 14 2.78 8.46 -3.22
CA PHE A 14 1.82 7.36 -3.25
C PHE A 14 0.39 7.81 -3.61
N PRO A 15 -0.23 8.81 -2.96
CA PRO A 15 -1.54 9.33 -3.35
C PRO A 15 -1.57 9.96 -4.74
N LEU A 16 -0.46 10.52 -5.21
CA LEU A 16 -0.36 11.01 -6.58
C LEU A 16 -0.45 9.86 -7.59
N HIS A 17 0.25 8.74 -7.34
CA HIS A 17 0.11 7.51 -8.10
C HIS A 17 -1.34 7.00 -8.09
N ASP A 18 -2.03 7.00 -6.94
CA ASP A 18 -3.42 6.56 -6.82
C ASP A 18 -4.39 7.47 -7.58
N ALA A 19 -4.14 8.76 -7.57
CA ALA A 19 -4.92 9.73 -8.36
C ALA A 19 -4.78 9.49 -9.86
N LEU A 20 -3.55 9.23 -10.35
CA LEU A 20 -3.29 8.86 -11.75
C LEU A 20 -3.98 7.54 -12.12
N ALA A 21 -3.93 6.54 -11.24
CA ALA A 21 -4.66 5.29 -11.43
C ALA A 21 -6.17 5.54 -11.55
N LYS A 22 -6.73 6.38 -10.67
CA LYS A 22 -8.16 6.74 -10.69
C LYS A 22 -8.58 7.45 -11.97
N LEU A 23 -7.73 8.24 -12.58
CA LEU A 23 -8.01 8.85 -13.89
C LEU A 23 -8.03 7.77 -14.99
N LEU A 24 -7.05 6.88 -15.00
CA LEU A 24 -6.88 5.85 -16.03
C LEU A 24 -7.93 4.75 -16.01
N VAL A 25 -8.41 4.33 -14.81
CA VAL A 25 -9.41 3.24 -14.70
C VAL A 25 -10.79 3.60 -15.27
N ARG A 26 -11.01 4.86 -15.66
CA ARG A 26 -12.21 5.29 -16.35
C ARG A 26 -12.28 4.72 -17.77
N ASP A 27 -11.15 4.72 -18.46
CA ASP A 27 -11.05 4.42 -19.89
C ASP A 27 -10.33 3.10 -20.18
N LEU A 28 -9.37 2.72 -19.32
CA LEU A 28 -8.54 1.55 -19.47
C LEU A 28 -8.91 0.43 -18.48
N SER A 29 -8.59 -0.79 -18.87
CA SER A 29 -8.72 -1.95 -17.98
C SER A 29 -7.70 -1.88 -16.83
N VAL A 30 -8.11 -2.35 -15.66
CA VAL A 30 -7.21 -2.50 -14.49
C VAL A 30 -5.97 -3.35 -14.84
N TRP A 31 -6.17 -4.42 -15.61
CA TRP A 31 -5.09 -5.32 -16.02
C TRP A 31 -4.08 -4.65 -16.95
N GLU A 32 -4.56 -3.82 -17.85
CA GLU A 32 -3.75 -3.05 -18.78
C GLU A 32 -2.87 -2.03 -18.05
N ILE A 33 -3.46 -1.28 -17.11
CA ILE A 33 -2.74 -0.33 -16.26
C ILE A 33 -1.65 -1.06 -15.46
N MET A 34 -1.98 -2.19 -14.84
CA MET A 34 -1.05 -2.98 -14.05
C MET A 34 0.09 -3.56 -14.91
N PHE A 35 -0.22 -4.00 -16.14
CA PHE A 35 0.79 -4.52 -17.08
C PHE A 35 1.78 -3.44 -17.50
N VAL A 36 1.32 -2.29 -18.00
CA VAL A 36 2.19 -1.20 -18.44
C VAL A 36 3.03 -0.66 -17.28
N ARG A 37 2.40 -0.46 -16.11
CA ARG A 37 3.09 -0.04 -14.90
C ARG A 37 4.21 -1.00 -14.51
N SER A 38 3.90 -2.29 -14.44
CA SER A 38 4.90 -3.29 -14.03
C SER A 38 6.00 -3.46 -15.06
N SER A 39 5.69 -3.40 -16.36
CA SER A 39 6.69 -3.42 -17.45
C SER A 39 7.69 -2.28 -17.31
N THR A 40 7.18 -1.06 -17.10
CA THR A 40 8.03 0.12 -16.90
C THR A 40 8.91 -0.02 -15.66
N ILE A 41 8.36 -0.49 -14.54
CA ILE A 41 9.13 -0.69 -13.30
C ILE A 41 10.20 -1.78 -13.49
N LEU A 42 9.88 -2.88 -14.19
CA LEU A 42 10.86 -3.93 -14.50
C LEU A 42 11.99 -3.41 -15.37
N ILE A 43 11.68 -2.61 -16.39
CA ILE A 43 12.70 -1.94 -17.22
C ILE A 43 13.62 -1.09 -16.34
N ILE A 44 13.08 -0.28 -15.43
CA ILE A 44 13.86 0.54 -14.50
C ILE A 44 14.72 -0.35 -13.58
N VAL A 45 14.16 -1.42 -13.02
CA VAL A 45 14.92 -2.34 -12.16
C VAL A 45 16.08 -2.96 -12.91
N PHE A 46 15.89 -3.42 -14.14
CA PHE A 46 16.96 -3.99 -14.96
C PHE A 46 17.96 -2.95 -15.44
N ALA A 47 17.53 -1.75 -15.79
CA ALA A 47 18.42 -0.66 -16.20
C ALA A 47 19.38 -0.24 -15.06
N LEU A 48 18.87 -0.22 -13.81
CA LEU A 48 19.66 0.22 -12.65
C LEU A 48 20.49 -0.90 -11.99
N ASN A 49 20.05 -2.16 -12.08
CA ASN A 49 20.66 -3.29 -11.34
C ASN A 49 21.18 -4.41 -12.26
N GLY A 50 21.02 -4.27 -13.59
CA GLY A 50 21.31 -5.36 -14.51
C GLY A 50 20.47 -6.61 -14.19
N THR A 51 21.01 -7.78 -14.48
CA THR A 51 20.34 -9.08 -14.22
C THR A 51 20.55 -9.62 -12.80
N VAL A 52 21.32 -8.93 -11.95
CA VAL A 52 21.67 -9.38 -10.59
C VAL A 52 20.47 -9.79 -9.73
N PRO A 53 19.32 -9.09 -9.76
CA PRO A 53 18.16 -9.49 -8.97
C PRO A 53 17.56 -10.86 -9.35
N LEU A 54 17.68 -11.32 -10.61
CA LEU A 54 17.09 -12.57 -11.09
C LEU A 54 17.65 -13.82 -10.40
N PRO A 55 18.99 -14.12 -10.49
CA PRO A 55 19.54 -15.30 -9.86
C PRO A 55 19.42 -15.23 -8.34
N ARG A 56 19.42 -14.05 -7.76
CA ARG A 56 19.21 -13.85 -6.33
C ARG A 56 17.78 -14.19 -5.91
N ALA A 57 16.77 -13.73 -6.64
CA ALA A 57 15.36 -14.08 -6.40
C ALA A 57 15.13 -15.60 -6.51
N TYR A 58 15.71 -16.23 -7.54
CA TYR A 58 15.59 -17.67 -7.77
C TYR A 58 16.23 -18.52 -6.65
N ARG A 59 17.40 -18.10 -6.15
CA ARG A 59 18.14 -18.78 -5.08
C ARG A 59 17.70 -18.38 -3.67
N SER A 60 16.76 -17.45 -3.54
CA SER A 60 16.29 -16.99 -2.24
C SER A 60 15.66 -18.15 -1.44
N PRO A 61 16.05 -18.33 -0.17
CA PRO A 61 15.44 -19.34 0.70
C PRO A 61 13.96 -19.07 0.99
N VAL A 62 13.52 -17.82 0.76
CA VAL A 62 12.14 -17.38 0.99
C VAL A 62 11.36 -17.16 -0.32
N ARG A 63 11.83 -17.73 -1.44
CA ARG A 63 11.22 -17.53 -2.76
C ARG A 63 9.73 -17.88 -2.81
N SER A 64 9.30 -18.92 -2.13
CA SER A 64 7.89 -19.34 -2.08
C SER A 64 7.01 -18.26 -1.43
N LEU A 65 7.48 -17.66 -0.33
CA LEU A 65 6.79 -16.56 0.34
C LEU A 65 6.80 -15.29 -0.52
N LEU A 66 7.88 -14.99 -1.24
CA LEU A 66 7.95 -13.88 -2.18
C LEU A 66 6.95 -14.07 -3.33
N THR A 67 6.84 -15.28 -3.88
CA THR A 67 5.87 -15.62 -4.94
C THR A 67 4.43 -15.52 -4.42
N LEU A 68 4.14 -16.13 -3.27
CA LEU A 68 2.82 -16.04 -2.65
C LEU A 68 2.43 -14.58 -2.39
N ARG A 69 3.35 -13.78 -1.86
CA ARG A 69 3.14 -12.35 -1.66
C ARG A 69 2.87 -11.63 -2.98
N ALA A 70 3.61 -11.94 -4.05
CA ALA A 70 3.39 -11.35 -5.36
C ALA A 70 1.97 -11.62 -5.89
N LEU A 71 1.46 -12.85 -5.73
CA LEU A 71 0.09 -13.21 -6.12
C LEU A 71 -0.95 -12.45 -5.30
N ILE A 72 -0.79 -12.40 -3.98
CA ILE A 72 -1.70 -11.70 -3.07
C ILE A 72 -1.72 -10.20 -3.39
N ILE A 73 -0.57 -9.58 -3.65
CA ILE A 73 -0.51 -8.16 -3.92
C ILE A 73 -1.13 -7.80 -5.28
N VAL A 74 -1.00 -8.66 -6.29
CA VAL A 74 -1.69 -8.49 -7.58
C VAL A 74 -3.20 -8.50 -7.38
N ALA A 75 -3.72 -9.46 -6.62
CA ALA A 75 -5.15 -9.52 -6.30
C ALA A 75 -5.60 -8.27 -5.53
N ALA A 76 -4.83 -7.84 -4.52
CA ALA A 76 -5.13 -6.64 -3.76
C ALA A 76 -5.23 -5.39 -4.65
N TRP A 77 -4.27 -5.18 -5.55
CA TRP A 77 -4.28 -4.03 -6.46
C TRP A 77 -5.37 -4.11 -7.51
N ALA A 78 -5.69 -5.31 -8.03
CA ALA A 78 -6.80 -5.50 -8.94
C ALA A 78 -8.13 -5.08 -8.30
N LEU A 79 -8.36 -5.46 -7.05
CA LEU A 79 -9.55 -5.06 -6.30
C LEU A 79 -9.55 -3.55 -5.99
N TYR A 80 -8.40 -3.02 -5.57
CA TYR A 80 -8.24 -1.60 -5.25
C TYR A 80 -8.52 -0.70 -6.47
N TYR A 81 -7.91 -1.00 -7.61
CA TYR A 81 -8.16 -0.24 -8.85
C TYR A 81 -9.59 -0.41 -9.36
N SER A 82 -10.19 -1.60 -9.16
CA SER A 82 -11.60 -1.80 -9.51
C SER A 82 -12.52 -0.93 -8.64
N ALA A 83 -12.23 -0.78 -7.36
CA ALA A 83 -12.94 0.12 -6.46
C ALA A 83 -12.76 1.60 -6.87
N ALA A 84 -11.56 1.97 -7.37
CA ALA A 84 -11.24 3.34 -7.79
C ALA A 84 -12.13 3.88 -8.91
N ARG A 85 -12.80 3.01 -9.68
CA ARG A 85 -13.77 3.42 -10.70
C ARG A 85 -14.98 4.14 -10.11
N SER A 86 -15.39 3.78 -8.91
CA SER A 86 -16.65 4.24 -8.31
C SER A 86 -16.45 5.07 -7.05
N LEU A 87 -15.40 4.81 -6.26
CA LEU A 87 -15.14 5.52 -5.02
C LEU A 87 -14.32 6.80 -5.26
N ALA A 88 -14.56 7.82 -4.43
CA ALA A 88 -13.70 8.99 -4.37
C ALA A 88 -12.29 8.60 -3.86
N LEU A 89 -11.24 9.34 -4.26
CA LEU A 89 -9.87 9.02 -3.87
C LEU A 89 -9.70 9.00 -2.34
N GLY A 90 -10.20 10.04 -1.66
CA GLY A 90 -10.12 10.13 -0.20
C GLY A 90 -10.90 9.04 0.52
N GLU A 91 -12.08 8.64 0.01
CA GLU A 91 -12.88 7.53 0.53
C GLU A 91 -12.12 6.20 0.39
N MET A 92 -11.60 5.94 -0.80
CA MET A 92 -10.84 4.73 -1.11
C MET A 92 -9.60 4.60 -0.21
N VAL A 93 -8.83 5.68 -0.07
CA VAL A 93 -7.64 5.70 0.78
C VAL A 93 -8.03 5.56 2.26
N THR A 94 -9.12 6.19 2.70
CA THR A 94 -9.61 6.04 4.09
C THR A 94 -9.95 4.57 4.41
N ILE A 95 -10.67 3.89 3.53
CA ILE A 95 -10.99 2.46 3.69
C ILE A 95 -9.72 1.61 3.73
N TYR A 96 -8.77 1.90 2.84
CA TYR A 96 -7.49 1.20 2.78
C TYR A 96 -6.68 1.35 4.07
N PHE A 97 -6.77 2.50 4.76
CA PHE A 97 -6.15 2.71 6.07
C PHE A 97 -6.75 1.86 7.21
N GLY A 98 -7.78 1.07 6.95
CA GLY A 98 -8.15 -0.06 7.79
C GLY A 98 -7.11 -1.19 7.80
N SER A 99 -6.19 -1.25 6.83
CA SER A 99 -5.19 -2.30 6.73
C SER A 99 -4.21 -2.38 7.92
N PRO A 100 -3.68 -1.30 8.50
CA PRO A 100 -2.87 -1.37 9.72
C PRO A 100 -3.59 -2.00 10.91
N ILE A 101 -4.91 -1.81 10.98
CA ILE A 101 -5.76 -2.42 12.01
C ILE A 101 -5.79 -3.93 11.83
N LEU A 102 -6.01 -4.40 10.59
CA LEU A 102 -5.99 -5.81 10.26
C LEU A 102 -4.60 -6.44 10.48
N VAL A 103 -3.52 -5.70 10.17
CA VAL A 103 -2.16 -6.14 10.48
C VAL A 103 -1.97 -6.34 11.99
N ALA A 104 -2.45 -5.41 12.82
CA ALA A 104 -2.36 -5.51 14.27
C ALA A 104 -3.15 -6.71 14.81
N LEU A 105 -4.35 -6.97 14.25
CA LEU A 105 -5.18 -8.14 14.57
C LEU A 105 -4.47 -9.46 14.23
N MET A 106 -3.79 -9.53 13.08
CA MET A 106 -3.09 -10.74 12.62
C MET A 106 -1.73 -10.93 13.28
N ALA A 107 -1.09 -9.87 13.76
CA ALA A 107 0.25 -9.95 14.36
C ALA A 107 0.27 -10.88 15.60
N GLY A 108 -0.76 -10.84 16.42
CA GLY A 108 -0.89 -11.73 17.58
C GLY A 108 -0.85 -13.22 17.20
N PRO A 109 -1.84 -13.73 16.50
CA PRO A 109 -1.94 -15.15 16.16
C PRO A 109 -0.87 -15.64 15.17
N VAL A 110 -0.46 -14.83 14.20
CA VAL A 110 0.47 -15.26 13.13
C VAL A 110 1.93 -15.09 13.52
N LEU A 111 2.27 -13.94 14.13
CA LEU A 111 3.66 -13.65 14.53
C LEU A 111 3.93 -14.03 16.00
N ARG A 112 2.90 -14.52 16.73
CA ARG A 112 2.96 -14.84 18.16
C ARG A 112 3.41 -13.67 19.02
N GLU A 113 3.08 -12.45 18.59
CA GLU A 113 3.35 -11.23 19.34
C GLU A 113 2.28 -11.02 20.42
N GLN A 114 2.69 -10.61 21.63
CA GLN A 114 1.73 -10.22 22.67
C GLN A 114 1.20 -8.82 22.34
N VAL A 115 -0.10 -8.75 22.04
CA VAL A 115 -0.78 -7.49 21.75
C VAL A 115 -1.28 -6.88 23.05
N SER A 116 -0.77 -5.72 23.44
CA SER A 116 -1.17 -5.01 24.65
C SER A 116 -2.64 -4.55 24.54
N VAL A 117 -3.31 -4.40 25.70
CA VAL A 117 -4.70 -3.90 25.77
C VAL A 117 -4.84 -2.54 25.10
N SER A 118 -3.87 -1.65 25.27
CA SER A 118 -3.86 -0.33 24.62
C SER A 118 -3.85 -0.44 23.09
N ARG A 119 -3.19 -1.45 22.55
CA ARG A 119 -3.17 -1.72 21.10
C ARG A 119 -4.54 -2.23 20.62
N TRP A 120 -5.20 -3.08 21.40
CA TRP A 120 -6.57 -3.54 21.12
C TRP A 120 -7.58 -2.39 21.13
N VAL A 121 -7.48 -1.46 22.10
CA VAL A 121 -8.34 -0.27 22.14
C VAL A 121 -8.12 0.61 20.90
N ALA A 122 -6.87 0.83 20.52
CA ALA A 122 -6.57 1.59 19.31
C ALA A 122 -7.14 0.90 18.06
N VAL A 123 -7.00 -0.42 17.93
CA VAL A 123 -7.60 -1.22 16.84
C VAL A 123 -9.12 -1.05 16.82
N ALA A 124 -9.79 -1.11 17.95
CA ALA A 124 -11.25 -0.94 18.03
C ALA A 124 -11.68 0.47 17.59
N VAL A 125 -10.97 1.52 18.01
CA VAL A 125 -11.24 2.91 17.60
C VAL A 125 -11.04 3.08 16.08
N GLY A 126 -9.95 2.53 15.55
CA GLY A 126 -9.69 2.57 14.11
C GLY A 126 -10.76 1.81 13.32
N PHE A 127 -11.21 0.65 13.80
CA PHE A 127 -12.30 -0.11 13.18
C PHE A 127 -13.61 0.69 13.14
N VAL A 128 -13.98 1.36 14.24
CA VAL A 128 -15.12 2.29 14.25
C VAL A 128 -14.95 3.38 13.20
N GLY A 129 -13.74 3.91 13.05
CA GLY A 129 -13.42 4.88 12.01
C GLY A 129 -13.67 4.35 10.59
N VAL A 130 -13.25 3.10 10.29
CA VAL A 130 -13.53 2.44 9.00
C VAL A 130 -15.04 2.27 8.79
N VAL A 131 -15.77 1.80 9.81
CA VAL A 131 -17.23 1.64 9.74
C VAL A 131 -17.93 2.95 9.45
N ILE A 132 -17.53 4.04 10.10
CA ILE A 132 -18.10 5.37 9.87
C ILE A 132 -17.81 5.84 8.44
N ALA A 133 -16.56 5.66 7.96
CA ALA A 133 -16.18 6.07 6.60
C ALA A 133 -16.89 5.26 5.51
N CYS A 134 -17.02 3.96 5.72
CA CYS A 134 -17.70 3.06 4.76
C CYS A 134 -19.22 3.26 4.74
N ARG A 135 -19.81 3.88 5.75
CA ARG A 135 -21.27 4.00 5.90
C ARG A 135 -21.99 2.70 5.54
N PRO A 136 -21.87 1.62 6.29
CA PRO A 136 -22.64 0.41 6.03
C PRO A 136 -24.13 0.71 6.30
N GLY A 137 -24.72 1.53 5.45
CA GLY A 137 -26.15 1.58 5.23
C GLY A 137 -26.56 0.24 4.65
N PHE A 138 -27.83 -0.07 4.57
CA PHE A 138 -28.42 -1.35 4.15
C PHE A 138 -27.94 -1.87 2.76
N SER A 139 -27.03 -1.18 2.11
CA SER A 139 -26.32 -1.58 0.88
C SER A 139 -24.83 -1.34 1.05
N ALA A 140 -24.10 -2.32 1.56
CA ALA A 140 -22.65 -2.35 1.36
C ALA A 140 -22.41 -2.35 -0.16
N SER A 141 -22.01 -1.20 -0.72
CA SER A 141 -21.81 -1.10 -2.16
C SER A 141 -20.67 -2.01 -2.59
N GLY A 142 -20.79 -2.68 -3.74
CA GLY A 142 -19.75 -3.56 -4.25
C GLY A 142 -18.35 -2.93 -4.23
N PRO A 143 -18.18 -1.65 -4.65
CA PRO A 143 -16.90 -0.94 -4.57
C PRO A 143 -16.29 -0.84 -3.17
N VAL A 144 -17.09 -0.61 -2.14
CA VAL A 144 -16.61 -0.58 -0.74
C VAL A 144 -16.09 -1.95 -0.31
N LEU A 145 -16.81 -3.03 -0.67
CA LEU A 145 -16.35 -4.39 -0.39
C LEU A 145 -15.05 -4.72 -1.12
N LEU A 146 -14.88 -4.29 -2.37
CA LEU A 146 -13.63 -4.44 -3.10
C LEU A 146 -12.47 -3.74 -2.39
N ALA A 147 -12.67 -2.51 -1.90
CA ALA A 147 -11.65 -1.76 -1.17
C ALA A 147 -11.30 -2.43 0.17
N LEU A 148 -12.29 -2.94 0.91
CA LEU A 148 -12.06 -3.68 2.17
C LEU A 148 -11.31 -4.99 1.92
N CYS A 149 -11.67 -5.75 0.89
CA CYS A 149 -10.94 -6.96 0.49
C CYS A 149 -9.50 -6.63 0.07
N ALA A 150 -9.29 -5.53 -0.66
CA ALA A 150 -7.96 -5.06 -1.02
C ALA A 150 -7.13 -4.74 0.22
N ALA A 151 -7.69 -4.02 1.21
CA ALA A 151 -7.05 -3.72 2.48
C ALA A 151 -6.68 -5.00 3.27
N ALA A 152 -7.56 -6.00 3.28
CA ALA A 152 -7.31 -7.29 3.92
C ALA A 152 -6.14 -8.05 3.25
N LEU A 153 -6.14 -8.14 1.92
CA LEU A 153 -5.04 -8.79 1.17
C LEU A 153 -3.72 -8.04 1.33
N TRP A 154 -3.75 -6.71 1.35
CA TRP A 154 -2.57 -5.91 1.65
C TRP A 154 -2.02 -6.21 3.05
N SER A 155 -2.91 -6.35 4.04
CA SER A 155 -2.52 -6.70 5.40
C SER A 155 -1.83 -8.06 5.46
N VAL A 156 -2.36 -9.08 4.76
CA VAL A 156 -1.71 -10.38 4.61
C VAL A 156 -0.33 -10.23 3.95
N SER A 157 -0.22 -9.46 2.88
CA SER A 157 1.07 -9.19 2.22
C SER A 157 2.08 -8.54 3.18
N THR A 158 1.63 -7.64 4.04
CA THR A 158 2.48 -6.98 5.05
C THR A 158 2.96 -7.98 6.11
N ILE A 159 2.12 -8.88 6.57
CA ILE A 159 2.51 -9.98 7.48
C ILE A 159 3.55 -10.90 6.82
N LEU A 160 3.37 -11.25 5.55
CA LEU A 160 4.33 -12.06 4.82
C LEU A 160 5.71 -11.39 4.70
N ILE A 161 5.77 -10.06 4.51
CA ILE A 161 7.05 -9.32 4.56
C ILE A 161 7.71 -9.46 5.94
N ARG A 162 6.95 -9.33 7.01
CA ARG A 162 7.49 -9.50 8.38
C ARG A 162 8.02 -10.91 8.61
N LEU A 163 7.35 -11.94 8.11
CA LEU A 163 7.82 -13.34 8.17
C LEU A 163 9.12 -13.55 7.40
N THR A 164 9.31 -12.89 6.27
CA THR A 164 10.55 -12.98 5.48
C THR A 164 11.69 -12.11 6.03
N LYS A 165 11.44 -11.32 7.08
CA LYS A 165 12.42 -10.44 7.77
C LYS A 165 13.12 -9.45 6.86
N LEU A 166 12.52 -9.05 5.74
CA LEU A 166 13.14 -8.15 4.77
C LEU A 166 14.59 -8.58 4.39
N SER A 167 14.86 -9.89 4.37
CA SER A 167 16.20 -10.45 4.12
C SER A 167 16.74 -10.13 2.73
N GLU A 168 15.82 -9.81 1.80
CA GLU A 168 16.18 -9.53 0.42
C GLU A 168 16.27 -8.02 0.13
N PRO A 169 17.19 -7.60 -0.76
CA PRO A 169 17.32 -6.20 -1.14
C PRO A 169 16.07 -5.69 -1.86
N THR A 170 15.91 -4.37 -1.86
CA THR A 170 14.80 -3.66 -2.50
C THR A 170 14.60 -4.09 -3.95
N SER A 171 15.68 -4.25 -4.71
CA SER A 171 15.62 -4.66 -6.12
C SER A 171 14.99 -6.04 -6.34
N VAL A 172 15.26 -7.02 -5.45
CA VAL A 172 14.64 -8.36 -5.51
C VAL A 172 13.16 -8.28 -5.16
N ASN A 173 12.80 -7.52 -4.14
CA ASN A 173 11.40 -7.34 -3.76
C ASN A 173 10.61 -6.61 -4.86
N MET A 174 11.19 -5.58 -5.49
CA MET A 174 10.58 -4.89 -6.63
C MET A 174 10.44 -5.80 -7.84
N LEU A 175 11.50 -6.59 -8.15
CA LEU A 175 11.47 -7.56 -9.24
C LEU A 175 10.33 -8.56 -9.05
N MET A 176 10.29 -9.26 -7.92
CA MET A 176 9.30 -10.33 -7.67
C MET A 176 7.86 -9.80 -7.69
N THR A 177 7.64 -8.64 -7.07
CA THR A 177 6.32 -8.01 -7.06
C THR A 177 5.88 -7.63 -8.48
N ASN A 178 6.74 -6.92 -9.22
CA ASN A 178 6.38 -6.44 -10.56
C ASN A 178 6.37 -7.55 -11.60
N LEU A 179 7.14 -8.62 -11.42
CA LEU A 179 7.05 -9.82 -12.26
C LEU A 179 5.68 -10.51 -12.08
N GLY A 180 5.17 -10.59 -10.86
CA GLY A 180 3.81 -11.08 -10.60
C GLY A 180 2.75 -10.25 -11.33
N PHE A 181 2.82 -8.93 -11.24
CA PHE A 181 1.93 -8.04 -11.99
C PHE A 181 2.07 -8.22 -13.51
N PHE A 182 3.29 -8.24 -14.02
CA PHE A 182 3.57 -8.39 -15.46
C PHE A 182 2.99 -9.69 -16.02
N VAL A 183 3.22 -10.82 -15.35
CA VAL A 183 2.75 -12.14 -15.81
C VAL A 183 1.23 -12.23 -15.72
N LEU A 184 0.65 -11.94 -14.55
CA LEU A 184 -0.80 -12.13 -14.35
C LEU A 184 -1.62 -11.11 -15.13
N ALA A 185 -1.19 -9.87 -15.18
CA ALA A 185 -1.87 -8.85 -15.99
C ALA A 185 -1.68 -9.12 -17.48
N GLY A 186 -0.48 -9.55 -17.91
CA GLY A 186 -0.19 -9.92 -19.28
C GLY A 186 -1.06 -11.06 -19.80
N LEU A 187 -1.37 -12.04 -18.96
CA LEU A 187 -2.29 -13.14 -19.29
C LEU A 187 -3.70 -12.65 -19.57
N MET A 188 -4.13 -11.53 -18.95
CA MET A 188 -5.46 -10.97 -19.15
C MET A 188 -5.57 -10.06 -20.38
N LEU A 189 -4.44 -9.56 -20.90
CA LEU A 189 -4.44 -8.58 -22.00
C LEU A 189 -5.22 -9.02 -23.26
N PRO A 190 -5.12 -10.28 -23.76
CA PRO A 190 -5.82 -10.67 -24.98
C PRO A 190 -7.34 -10.42 -24.94
N TRP A 191 -7.94 -10.39 -23.75
CA TRP A 191 -9.38 -10.18 -23.58
C TRP A 191 -9.78 -8.75 -23.22
N VAL A 192 -8.80 -7.91 -22.77
CA VAL A 192 -9.16 -6.60 -22.20
C VAL A 192 -8.39 -5.44 -22.81
N TRP A 193 -7.43 -5.71 -23.72
CA TRP A 193 -6.59 -4.67 -24.32
C TRP A 193 -7.41 -3.66 -25.11
N LYS A 194 -7.23 -2.41 -24.75
CA LYS A 194 -7.75 -1.25 -25.46
C LYS A 194 -6.60 -0.32 -25.75
N THR A 195 -6.31 -0.03 -27.01
CA THR A 195 -5.18 0.81 -27.38
C THR A 195 -5.27 2.18 -26.68
N PRO A 196 -4.32 2.51 -25.79
CA PRO A 196 -4.33 3.77 -25.06
C PRO A 196 -4.18 4.96 -26.03
N SER A 197 -4.87 6.05 -25.75
CA SER A 197 -4.63 7.33 -26.43
C SER A 197 -3.26 7.92 -26.07
N ALA A 198 -2.82 8.95 -26.78
CA ALA A 198 -1.56 9.65 -26.46
C ALA A 198 -1.59 10.24 -25.03
N GLN A 199 -2.76 10.71 -24.58
CA GLN A 199 -2.95 11.19 -23.22
C GLN A 199 -2.84 10.06 -22.20
N ASP A 200 -3.48 8.89 -22.48
CA ASP A 200 -3.39 7.72 -21.60
C ASP A 200 -1.97 7.23 -21.47
N TRP A 201 -1.19 7.22 -22.55
CA TRP A 201 0.23 6.86 -22.49
C TRP A 201 1.04 7.80 -21.59
N ALA A 202 0.80 9.10 -21.66
CA ALA A 202 1.44 10.06 -20.77
C ALA A 202 1.08 9.80 -19.29
N LEU A 203 -0.20 9.55 -19.01
CA LEU A 203 -0.68 9.22 -17.67
C LEU A 203 -0.14 7.87 -17.17
N LEU A 204 -0.08 6.85 -18.02
CA LEU A 204 0.50 5.52 -17.69
C LEU A 204 1.99 5.63 -17.35
N LEU A 205 2.76 6.42 -18.09
CA LEU A 205 4.16 6.68 -17.77
C LEU A 205 4.31 7.44 -16.46
N ALA A 206 3.52 8.51 -16.26
CA ALA A 206 3.52 9.26 -15.02
C ALA A 206 3.16 8.39 -13.81
N LEU A 207 2.13 7.54 -13.93
CA LEU A 207 1.72 6.56 -12.92
C LEU A 207 2.85 5.56 -12.62
N SER A 208 3.50 5.04 -13.67
CA SER A 208 4.57 4.06 -13.54
C SER A 208 5.79 4.64 -12.82
N LEU A 209 6.18 5.87 -13.18
CA LEU A 209 7.29 6.58 -12.53
C LEU A 209 6.94 6.94 -11.08
N ALA A 210 5.73 7.44 -10.81
CA ALA A 210 5.27 7.70 -9.45
C ALA A 210 5.26 6.42 -8.62
N GLY A 211 4.75 5.30 -9.18
CA GLY A 211 4.74 4.00 -8.53
C GLY A 211 6.15 3.44 -8.26
N ALA A 212 7.07 3.52 -9.21
CA ALA A 212 8.47 3.14 -9.02
C ALA A 212 9.14 3.97 -7.93
N THR A 213 8.95 5.29 -7.98
CA THR A 213 9.55 6.24 -7.05
C THR A 213 9.02 6.04 -5.64
N SER A 214 7.70 5.98 -5.45
CA SER A 214 7.10 5.78 -4.12
C SER A 214 7.52 4.45 -3.51
N GLN A 215 7.48 3.36 -4.27
CA GLN A 215 7.88 2.03 -3.81
C GLN A 215 9.36 2.00 -3.42
N PHE A 216 10.24 2.59 -4.22
CA PHE A 216 11.67 2.68 -3.93
C PHE A 216 11.92 3.51 -2.66
N LEU A 217 11.32 4.69 -2.55
CA LEU A 217 11.50 5.60 -1.41
C LEU A 217 11.03 4.96 -0.10
N VAL A 218 9.87 4.29 -0.10
CA VAL A 218 9.35 3.61 1.09
C VAL A 218 10.25 2.44 1.50
N PHE A 219 10.71 1.62 0.54
CA PHE A 219 11.63 0.52 0.86
C PHE A 219 12.97 1.03 1.41
N GLU A 220 13.54 2.08 0.82
CA GLU A 220 14.78 2.70 1.32
C GLU A 220 14.58 3.40 2.67
N ALA A 221 13.41 3.98 2.93
CA ALA A 221 13.07 4.51 4.24
C ALA A 221 13.08 3.41 5.31
N LEU A 222 12.43 2.27 5.03
CA LEU A 222 12.38 1.11 5.94
C LEU A 222 13.75 0.46 6.15
N ARG A 223 14.66 0.55 5.18
CA ARG A 223 16.05 0.10 5.35
C ARG A 223 16.89 1.02 6.25
N ARG A 224 16.58 2.32 6.28
CA ARG A 224 17.37 3.36 6.96
C ARG A 224 16.80 3.78 8.32
N ALA A 225 15.55 3.44 8.60
CA ALA A 225 14.88 3.75 9.86
C ALA A 225 14.03 2.56 10.32
N SER A 226 13.73 2.53 11.62
CA SER A 226 12.86 1.48 12.17
C SER A 226 11.45 1.57 11.59
N ALA A 227 10.79 0.43 11.45
CA ALA A 227 9.40 0.38 10.99
C ALA A 227 8.48 1.22 11.89
N SER A 228 8.75 1.26 13.20
CA SER A 228 8.03 2.10 14.17
C SER A 228 8.21 3.60 13.94
N THR A 229 9.29 4.03 13.26
CA THR A 229 9.51 5.43 12.89
C THR A 229 8.83 5.76 11.56
N ILE A 230 8.78 4.80 10.61
CA ILE A 230 8.23 5.02 9.27
C ILE A 230 6.71 4.83 9.23
N ALA A 231 6.16 3.89 9.99
CA ALA A 231 4.72 3.60 10.00
C ALA A 231 3.81 4.83 10.25
N PRO A 232 4.12 5.77 11.19
CA PRO A 232 3.29 6.98 11.35
C PRO A 232 3.26 7.87 10.15
N LEU A 233 4.34 7.86 9.36
CA LEU A 233 4.45 8.73 8.19
C LEU A 233 3.46 8.31 7.09
N GLU A 234 3.04 7.03 7.09
CA GLU A 234 2.03 6.52 6.17
C GLU A 234 0.71 7.30 6.29
N PHE A 235 0.32 7.71 7.51
CA PHE A 235 -0.91 8.50 7.70
C PHE A 235 -0.87 9.86 7.02
N THR A 236 0.31 10.40 6.70
CA THR A 236 0.42 11.65 5.93
C THR A 236 -0.15 11.50 4.51
N SER A 237 -0.13 10.29 3.94
CA SER A 237 -0.69 10.03 2.61
C SER A 237 -2.21 10.25 2.57
N LEU A 238 -2.92 10.08 3.68
CA LEU A 238 -4.35 10.40 3.77
C LEU A 238 -4.61 11.90 3.58
N VAL A 239 -3.78 12.74 4.19
CA VAL A 239 -3.87 14.20 4.03
C VAL A 239 -3.62 14.58 2.57
N TRP A 240 -2.59 14.01 1.96
CA TRP A 240 -2.27 14.26 0.56
C TRP A 240 -3.34 13.74 -0.39
N ALA A 241 -3.98 12.59 -0.09
CA ALA A 241 -5.10 12.08 -0.87
C ALA A 241 -6.27 13.07 -0.89
N PHE A 242 -6.60 13.70 0.24
CA PHE A 242 -7.66 14.73 0.31
C PHE A 242 -7.26 16.01 -0.44
N VAL A 243 -6.02 16.46 -0.30
CA VAL A 243 -5.50 17.64 -1.03
C VAL A 243 -5.55 17.40 -2.55
N ILE A 244 -5.08 16.25 -3.01
CA ILE A 244 -5.08 15.88 -4.43
C ILE A 244 -6.52 15.71 -4.94
N GLN A 245 -7.42 15.10 -4.16
CA GLN A 245 -8.82 14.96 -4.52
C GLN A 245 -9.46 16.32 -4.75
N PHE A 246 -9.25 17.27 -3.84
CA PHE A 246 -9.77 18.63 -3.99
C PHE A 246 -9.15 19.34 -5.21
N ALA A 247 -7.82 19.25 -5.37
CA ALA A 247 -7.12 19.93 -6.46
C ALA A 247 -7.50 19.39 -7.87
N VAL A 248 -7.73 18.07 -8.00
CA VAL A 248 -7.98 17.44 -9.31
C VAL A 248 -9.48 17.39 -9.65
N TRP A 249 -10.34 17.12 -8.65
CA TRP A 249 -11.78 16.91 -8.89
C TRP A 249 -12.67 17.98 -8.25
N GLY A 250 -12.13 18.94 -7.50
CA GLY A 250 -12.89 19.99 -6.81
C GLY A 250 -13.79 19.47 -5.66
N ASN A 251 -13.72 18.20 -5.34
CA ASN A 251 -14.59 17.56 -4.37
C ASN A 251 -13.97 17.54 -2.97
N VAL A 252 -14.69 18.07 -2.00
CA VAL A 252 -14.33 17.91 -0.58
C VAL A 252 -14.86 16.55 -0.10
N PRO A 253 -14.06 15.78 0.65
CA PRO A 253 -14.55 14.56 1.26
C PRO A 253 -15.76 14.83 2.15
N ASP A 254 -16.70 13.90 2.14
CA ASP A 254 -17.87 13.94 3.00
C ASP A 254 -17.47 13.96 4.50
N GLY A 255 -18.29 14.60 5.33
CA GLY A 255 -18.02 14.73 6.77
C GLY A 255 -17.84 13.39 7.49
N PHE A 256 -18.54 12.32 7.08
CA PHE A 256 -18.34 10.97 7.64
C PHE A 256 -17.02 10.36 7.22
N VAL A 257 -16.60 10.54 5.97
CA VAL A 257 -15.27 10.13 5.49
C VAL A 257 -14.17 10.86 6.27
N MET A 258 -14.34 12.18 6.49
CA MET A 258 -13.39 12.97 7.28
C MET A 258 -13.33 12.51 8.74
N LEU A 259 -14.48 12.25 9.37
CA LEU A 259 -14.54 11.74 10.73
C LEU A 259 -13.89 10.36 10.85
N GLY A 260 -14.21 9.46 9.92
CA GLY A 260 -13.58 8.13 9.84
C GLY A 260 -12.07 8.21 9.67
N ALA A 261 -11.60 9.06 8.77
CA ALA A 261 -10.17 9.31 8.55
C ALA A 261 -9.46 9.85 9.81
N LEU A 262 -10.11 10.73 10.54
CA LEU A 262 -9.61 11.29 11.80
C LEU A 262 -9.45 10.20 12.86
N LEU A 263 -10.47 9.35 13.05
CA LEU A 263 -10.42 8.23 13.99
C LEU A 263 -9.36 7.20 13.62
N ILE A 264 -9.23 6.85 12.33
CA ILE A 264 -8.19 5.94 11.83
C ILE A 264 -6.80 6.54 12.07
N GLY A 265 -6.60 7.81 11.73
CA GLY A 265 -5.33 8.51 11.93
C GLY A 265 -4.94 8.57 13.40
N CYS A 266 -5.86 8.94 14.29
CA CYS A 266 -5.64 8.95 15.74
C CYS A 266 -5.30 7.55 16.27
N SER A 267 -6.04 6.53 15.84
CA SER A 267 -5.77 5.13 16.20
C SER A 267 -4.36 4.71 15.79
N GLY A 268 -3.96 5.01 14.56
CA GLY A 268 -2.63 4.71 14.06
C GLY A 268 -1.52 5.41 14.85
N LEU A 269 -1.67 6.70 15.15
CA LEU A 269 -0.71 7.44 15.98
C LEU A 269 -0.59 6.85 17.39
N VAL A 270 -1.68 6.36 17.98
CA VAL A 270 -1.66 5.67 19.27
C VAL A 270 -0.87 4.36 19.16
N ILE A 271 -1.12 3.53 18.16
CA ILE A 271 -0.37 2.26 17.94
C ILE A 271 1.13 2.54 17.86
N VAL A 272 1.51 3.53 17.09
CA VAL A 272 2.92 3.91 16.91
C VAL A 272 3.55 4.44 18.19
N SER A 273 2.83 5.28 18.94
CA SER A 273 3.34 5.79 20.22
C SER A 273 3.59 4.67 21.24
N ILE A 274 2.76 3.62 21.20
CA ILE A 274 2.94 2.40 22.01
C ILE A 274 4.21 1.66 21.57
N GLU A 275 4.37 1.40 20.27
CA GLU A 275 5.55 0.71 19.73
C GLU A 275 6.83 1.46 20.02
N TRP A 276 6.82 2.79 19.93
CA TRP A 276 7.98 3.61 20.28
C TRP A 276 8.35 3.49 21.76
N LYS A 277 7.38 3.59 22.67
CA LYS A 277 7.61 3.42 24.10
C LYS A 277 8.19 2.03 24.44
N GLU A 278 7.65 0.98 23.82
CA GLU A 278 8.14 -0.40 24.00
C GLU A 278 9.59 -0.56 23.48
N SER A 279 9.90 0.04 22.32
CA SER A 279 11.25 0.04 21.74
C SER A 279 12.27 0.75 22.65
N LEU A 280 11.89 1.87 23.26
CA LEU A 280 12.76 2.58 24.20
C LEU A 280 12.99 1.80 25.50
N ARG A 281 11.96 1.11 26.00
CA ARG A 281 12.10 0.23 27.18
C ARG A 281 13.07 -0.92 26.92
N THR A 282 12.95 -1.59 25.79
CA THR A 282 13.82 -2.71 25.40
C THR A 282 15.28 -2.27 25.22
N LYS A 283 15.53 -1.06 24.69
CA LYS A 283 16.86 -0.50 24.59
C LYS A 283 17.48 -0.18 25.97
N ARG A 284 16.69 0.34 26.91
CA ARG A 284 17.17 0.62 28.28
C ARG A 284 17.58 -0.66 29.04
N VAL A 285 16.80 -1.74 28.88
CA VAL A 285 17.10 -3.04 29.52
C VAL A 285 18.36 -3.71 28.94
N ARG A 286 18.74 -3.40 27.69
CA ARG A 286 19.95 -3.95 27.06
C ARG A 286 21.21 -3.16 27.38
N LEU A 287 21.10 -1.94 27.91
CA LEU A 287 22.20 -1.03 28.20
C LEU A 287 22.51 -0.89 29.72
N GLY A 288 21.66 -1.42 30.58
CA GLY A 288 21.83 -1.55 32.01
C GLY A 288 22.05 -3.01 32.42
#